data_7c8fc2972cd28419f60e8a0cfdaf2945
#
_entry.id   7c8fc2972cd28419f60e8a0cfdaf2945
#
_cell.length_a   1.000
_cell.length_b   1.000
_cell.length_c   1.000
_cell.angle_alpha   90.00
_cell.angle_beta   90.00
_cell.angle_gamma   90.00
#
_symmetry.space_group_name_H-M   'P 1'
#
loop_
_entity.id
_entity.type
_entity.pdbx_description
1 polymer ?
#
loop_
_entity_poly.entity_id
_entity_poly.type
_entity_poly.pdbx_seq_one_letter_code
_entity_poly.pdbx_strand_id
1 'polypeptide(L)'
;DSLKFYTLKNKRVVYGGGGIMPDYFIPIDTARYTDYHRDIAAKGLINQEVTSYIDRNRKELNANYKNVDKFIATFEVDEKMLQDLKSLAEKEKIKYNEEEFQKSLPLIKAQLKALIARDLFDMSAYFKIMNQYNDSYQKALELIGMQEAYEQLLKGK
;
A
#
# COMPACT_ATOMS: atom_id res chain seq x y z
N ASP A 1 -11.24 -31.41 18.17
CA ASP A 1 -11.89 -30.47 19.12
C ASP A 1 -10.96 -29.97 20.26
N SER A 2 -9.77 -30.54 20.43
CA SER A 2 -8.81 -30.16 21.49
C SER A 2 -8.16 -28.77 21.36
N LEU A 3 -8.44 -28.06 20.28
CA LEU A 3 -7.88 -26.72 20.02
C LEU A 3 -8.91 -25.59 20.11
N LYS A 4 -10.15 -25.89 20.51
CA LYS A 4 -11.19 -24.88 20.70
C LYS A 4 -11.13 -24.27 22.08
N PHE A 5 -11.08 -22.94 22.14
CA PHE A 5 -11.17 -22.15 23.34
C PHE A 5 -12.30 -21.14 23.22
N TYR A 6 -12.66 -20.50 24.34
CA TYR A 6 -13.72 -19.49 24.36
C TYR A 6 -13.20 -18.19 24.94
N THR A 7 -13.55 -17.06 24.32
CA THR A 7 -13.24 -15.75 24.89
C THR A 7 -13.95 -15.56 26.23
N LEU A 8 -13.31 -14.85 27.15
CA LEU A 8 -13.83 -14.68 28.51
C LEU A 8 -15.18 -13.96 28.56
N LYS A 9 -15.34 -12.88 27.80
CA LYS A 9 -16.52 -11.99 27.87
C LYS A 9 -17.67 -12.51 27.00
N ASN A 10 -17.44 -12.71 25.71
CA ASN A 10 -18.51 -13.01 24.75
C ASN A 10 -18.62 -14.49 24.41
N LYS A 11 -17.79 -15.34 25.05
CA LYS A 11 -17.78 -16.81 24.82
C LYS A 11 -17.64 -17.20 23.34
N ARG A 12 -16.97 -16.37 22.55
CA ARG A 12 -16.71 -16.67 21.13
C ARG A 12 -15.70 -17.78 21.03
N VAL A 13 -15.90 -18.68 20.05
CA VAL A 13 -14.96 -19.75 19.76
C VAL A 13 -13.70 -19.15 19.14
N VAL A 14 -12.55 -19.51 19.67
CA VAL A 14 -11.22 -19.21 19.13
C VAL A 14 -10.40 -20.49 19.12
N TYR A 15 -9.40 -20.56 18.25
CA TYR A 15 -8.58 -21.75 18.11
C TYR A 15 -7.16 -21.52 18.64
N GLY A 16 -6.63 -22.45 19.40
CA GLY A 16 -5.31 -22.38 20.02
C GLY A 16 -4.13 -22.70 19.09
N GLY A 17 -4.37 -22.87 17.78
CA GLY A 17 -3.34 -23.16 16.79
C GLY A 17 -3.79 -22.74 15.39
N GLY A 18 -2.83 -22.66 14.44
CA GLY A 18 -3.10 -22.31 13.04
C GLY A 18 -3.30 -20.82 12.76
N GLY A 19 -2.99 -19.94 13.73
CA GLY A 19 -3.14 -18.49 13.61
C GLY A 19 -4.51 -17.97 14.07
N ILE A 20 -4.76 -16.69 13.86
CA ILE A 20 -6.01 -16.03 14.25
C ILE A 20 -6.94 -15.98 13.04
N MET A 21 -8.11 -16.61 13.15
CA MET A 21 -9.15 -16.51 12.13
C MET A 21 -9.79 -15.11 12.21
N PRO A 22 -9.81 -14.34 11.12
CA PRO A 22 -10.44 -13.02 11.12
C PRO A 22 -11.96 -13.13 11.21
N ASP A 23 -12.59 -12.18 11.92
CA ASP A 23 -14.06 -12.10 12.00
C ASP A 23 -14.68 -11.61 10.68
N TYR A 24 -13.92 -10.82 9.93
CA TYR A 24 -14.29 -10.34 8.60
C TYR A 24 -13.18 -10.66 7.59
N PHE A 25 -13.49 -11.51 6.61
CA PHE A 25 -12.53 -11.88 5.57
C PHE A 25 -12.62 -10.88 4.40
N ILE A 26 -11.47 -10.37 3.98
CA ILE A 26 -11.34 -9.49 2.81
C ILE A 26 -10.42 -10.20 1.82
N PRO A 27 -10.93 -10.61 0.65
CA PRO A 27 -10.08 -11.16 -0.40
C PRO A 27 -9.11 -10.08 -0.91
N ILE A 28 -7.90 -10.49 -1.24
CA ILE A 28 -6.93 -9.59 -1.87
C ILE A 28 -7.43 -9.28 -3.28
N ASP A 29 -7.61 -8.00 -3.59
CA ASP A 29 -7.82 -7.55 -4.97
C ASP A 29 -6.50 -7.67 -5.75
N THR A 30 -6.39 -8.71 -6.57
CA THR A 30 -5.20 -8.95 -7.39
C THR A 30 -5.21 -8.20 -8.72
N ALA A 31 -6.31 -7.58 -9.11
CA ALA A 31 -6.45 -6.94 -10.42
C ALA A 31 -5.44 -5.81 -10.67
N ARG A 32 -5.06 -5.08 -9.60
CA ARG A 32 -4.07 -3.99 -9.65
C ARG A 32 -2.61 -4.47 -9.59
N TYR A 33 -2.37 -5.76 -9.28
CA TYR A 33 -1.04 -6.35 -9.19
C TYR A 33 -0.73 -7.15 -10.46
N THR A 34 -0.51 -6.44 -11.57
CA THR A 34 -0.20 -7.04 -12.87
C THR A 34 1.18 -7.70 -12.87
N ASP A 35 1.45 -8.54 -13.87
CA ASP A 35 2.76 -9.17 -14.01
C ASP A 35 3.86 -8.13 -14.20
N TYR A 36 3.61 -7.11 -15.04
CA TYR A 36 4.56 -6.00 -15.20
C TYR A 36 4.88 -5.31 -13.87
N HIS A 37 3.85 -4.99 -13.07
CA HIS A 37 4.07 -4.37 -11.75
C HIS A 37 4.88 -5.27 -10.81
N ARG A 38 4.57 -6.57 -10.77
CA ARG A 38 5.33 -7.53 -9.93
C ARG A 38 6.79 -7.61 -10.32
N ASP A 39 7.07 -7.63 -11.63
CA ASP A 39 8.43 -7.73 -12.15
C ASP A 39 9.27 -6.49 -11.81
N ILE A 40 8.74 -5.28 -12.01
CA ILE A 40 9.43 -4.04 -11.63
C ILE A 40 9.63 -3.92 -10.12
N ALA A 41 8.66 -4.37 -9.33
CA ALA A 41 8.76 -4.38 -7.87
C ALA A 41 9.78 -5.41 -7.36
N ALA A 42 9.73 -6.64 -7.89
CA ALA A 42 10.66 -7.72 -7.51
C ALA A 42 12.12 -7.38 -7.80
N LYS A 43 12.38 -6.65 -8.89
CA LYS A 43 13.72 -6.15 -9.23
C LYS A 43 14.11 -4.86 -8.50
N GLY A 44 13.24 -4.32 -7.66
CA GLY A 44 13.50 -3.12 -6.88
C GLY A 44 13.56 -1.81 -7.68
N LEU A 45 13.03 -1.81 -8.93
CA LEU A 45 13.17 -0.66 -9.83
C LEU A 45 12.40 0.57 -9.35
N ILE A 46 11.29 0.37 -8.63
CA ILE A 46 10.54 1.46 -8.00
C ILE A 46 11.41 2.18 -6.97
N ASN A 47 12.13 1.42 -6.12
CA ASN A 47 13.05 2.02 -5.14
C ASN A 47 14.23 2.72 -5.83
N GLN A 48 14.76 2.12 -6.90
CA GLN A 48 15.88 2.70 -7.66
C GLN A 48 15.48 4.03 -8.28
N GLU A 49 14.31 4.13 -8.90
CA GLU A 49 13.83 5.38 -9.47
C GLU A 49 13.59 6.44 -8.38
N VAL A 50 12.97 6.06 -7.27
CA VAL A 50 12.76 6.97 -6.13
C VAL A 50 14.09 7.52 -5.62
N THR A 51 15.10 6.68 -5.41
CA THR A 51 16.42 7.12 -4.95
C THR A 51 17.04 8.09 -5.94
N SER A 52 17.02 7.76 -7.23
CA SER A 52 17.55 8.63 -8.30
C SER A 52 16.81 9.96 -8.38
N TYR A 53 15.49 9.94 -8.24
CA TYR A 53 14.66 11.15 -8.24
C TYR A 53 14.97 12.05 -7.05
N ILE A 54 15.05 11.48 -5.85
CA ILE A 54 15.36 12.24 -4.63
C ILE A 54 16.74 12.86 -4.73
N ASP A 55 17.75 12.13 -5.19
CA ASP A 55 19.13 12.65 -5.32
C ASP A 55 19.19 13.85 -6.27
N ARG A 56 18.47 13.79 -7.39
CA ARG A 56 18.39 14.90 -8.36
C ARG A 56 17.63 16.12 -7.82
N ASN A 57 16.62 15.92 -6.96
CA ASN A 57 15.65 16.94 -6.58
C ASN A 57 15.66 17.30 -5.07
N ARG A 58 16.58 16.75 -4.28
CA ARG A 58 16.59 16.86 -2.80
C ARG A 58 16.45 18.29 -2.29
N LYS A 59 17.15 19.25 -2.91
CA LYS A 59 17.09 20.66 -2.48
C LYS A 59 15.70 21.25 -2.67
N GLU A 60 15.09 20.98 -3.81
CA GLU A 60 13.75 21.45 -4.17
C GLU A 60 12.68 20.78 -3.30
N LEU A 61 12.75 19.46 -3.15
CA LEU A 61 11.84 18.69 -2.29
C LEU A 61 11.87 19.24 -0.85
N ASN A 62 13.07 19.44 -0.28
CA ASN A 62 13.21 19.98 1.06
C ASN A 62 12.74 21.42 1.18
N ALA A 63 12.84 22.22 0.14
CA ALA A 63 12.36 23.60 0.13
C ALA A 63 10.82 23.67 0.09
N ASN A 64 10.21 22.85 -0.77
CA ASN A 64 8.78 22.88 -1.05
C ASN A 64 7.94 22.13 -0.02
N TYR A 65 8.47 21.07 0.56
CA TYR A 65 7.74 20.12 1.42
C TYR A 65 8.31 20.06 2.83
N LYS A 66 7.92 21.03 3.66
CA LYS A 66 8.26 21.06 5.10
C LYS A 66 7.24 20.29 5.96
N ASN A 67 6.09 19.96 5.39
CA ASN A 67 4.97 19.34 6.07
C ASN A 67 4.43 18.17 5.25
N VAL A 68 4.21 17.06 5.93
CA VAL A 68 3.73 15.80 5.36
C VAL A 68 2.36 15.93 4.68
N ASP A 69 1.44 16.65 5.30
CA ASP A 69 0.07 16.78 4.77
C ASP A 69 0.07 17.63 3.49
N LYS A 70 0.91 18.68 3.43
CA LYS A 70 1.14 19.44 2.20
C LYS A 70 1.70 18.55 1.10
N PHE A 71 2.71 17.71 1.42
CA PHE A 71 3.28 16.79 0.45
C PHE A 71 2.21 15.82 -0.09
N ILE A 72 1.44 15.21 0.81
CA ILE A 72 0.38 14.27 0.43
C ILE A 72 -0.67 14.95 -0.45
N ALA A 73 -1.03 16.19 -0.15
CA ALA A 73 -2.06 16.91 -0.90
C ALA A 73 -1.60 17.41 -2.28
N THR A 74 -0.31 17.75 -2.43
CA THR A 74 0.14 18.52 -3.60
C THR A 74 1.27 17.89 -4.42
N PHE A 75 1.98 16.88 -3.91
CA PHE A 75 3.00 16.20 -4.70
C PHE A 75 2.33 15.24 -5.69
N GLU A 76 2.69 15.39 -6.95
CA GLU A 76 2.25 14.49 -8.02
C GLU A 76 3.46 13.82 -8.68
N VAL A 77 3.31 12.53 -8.97
CA VAL A 77 4.29 11.78 -9.76
C VAL A 77 4.14 12.20 -11.22
N ASP A 78 5.18 12.84 -11.74
CA ASP A 78 5.18 13.37 -13.10
C ASP A 78 5.45 12.28 -14.18
N GLU A 79 5.22 12.66 -15.43
CA GLU A 79 5.45 11.77 -16.57
C GLU A 79 6.93 11.41 -16.74
N LYS A 80 7.85 12.32 -16.35
CA LYS A 80 9.28 12.05 -16.43
C LYS A 80 9.70 10.90 -15.52
N MET A 81 9.22 10.89 -14.28
CA MET A 81 9.49 9.80 -13.33
C MET A 81 8.95 8.46 -13.83
N LEU A 82 7.75 8.45 -14.43
CA LEU A 82 7.18 7.25 -15.03
C LEU A 82 7.99 6.78 -16.24
N GLN A 83 8.49 7.69 -17.06
CA GLN A 83 9.33 7.36 -18.21
C GLN A 83 10.70 6.83 -17.77
N ASP A 84 11.30 7.42 -16.73
CA ASP A 84 12.55 6.95 -16.14
C ASP A 84 12.38 5.51 -15.59
N LEU A 85 11.26 5.23 -14.90
CA LEU A 85 10.92 3.88 -14.44
C LEU A 85 10.74 2.88 -15.60
N LYS A 86 10.04 3.26 -16.68
CA LYS A 86 9.91 2.42 -17.88
C LYS A 86 11.27 2.13 -18.50
N SER A 87 12.15 3.12 -18.57
CA SER A 87 13.50 2.96 -19.10
C SER A 87 14.37 2.03 -18.26
N LEU A 88 14.21 2.06 -16.92
CA LEU A 88 14.85 1.09 -16.03
C LEU A 88 14.32 -0.32 -16.26
N ALA A 89 13.01 -0.49 -16.42
CA ALA A 89 12.41 -1.78 -16.71
C ALA A 89 12.91 -2.37 -18.06
N GLU A 90 13.04 -1.54 -19.08
CA GLU A 90 13.57 -1.95 -20.38
C GLU A 90 15.04 -2.42 -20.28
N LYS A 91 15.89 -1.68 -19.57
CA LYS A 91 17.30 -2.09 -19.32
C LYS A 91 17.38 -3.44 -18.61
N GLU A 92 16.46 -3.72 -17.71
CA GLU A 92 16.32 -4.99 -17.00
C GLU A 92 15.60 -6.07 -17.80
N LYS A 93 15.33 -5.80 -19.09
CA LYS A 93 14.66 -6.72 -20.04
C LYS A 93 13.25 -7.14 -19.59
N ILE A 94 12.57 -6.29 -18.83
CA ILE A 94 11.15 -6.47 -18.51
C ILE A 94 10.35 -5.99 -19.72
N LYS A 95 9.55 -6.89 -20.29
CA LYS A 95 8.74 -6.57 -21.46
C LYS A 95 7.62 -5.60 -21.06
N TYR A 96 7.60 -4.41 -21.66
CA TYR A 96 6.54 -3.44 -21.44
C TYR A 96 5.19 -3.95 -21.96
N ASN A 97 4.15 -3.79 -21.18
CA ASN A 97 2.76 -4.08 -21.51
C ASN A 97 1.90 -2.88 -21.11
N GLU A 98 1.36 -2.18 -22.10
CA GLU A 98 0.56 -0.97 -21.88
C GLU A 98 -0.68 -1.22 -21.02
N GLU A 99 -1.42 -2.31 -21.30
CA GLU A 99 -2.65 -2.63 -20.55
C GLU A 99 -2.34 -2.89 -19.07
N GLU A 100 -1.31 -3.69 -18.80
CA GLU A 100 -0.87 -4.00 -17.45
C GLU A 100 -0.33 -2.77 -16.72
N PHE A 101 0.44 -1.94 -17.42
CA PHE A 101 0.96 -0.70 -16.88
C PHE A 101 -0.19 0.23 -16.49
N GLN A 102 -1.19 0.43 -17.36
CA GLN A 102 -2.33 1.29 -17.07
C GLN A 102 -3.17 0.78 -15.89
N LYS A 103 -3.39 -0.54 -15.80
CA LYS A 103 -4.09 -1.15 -14.66
C LYS A 103 -3.38 -0.91 -13.33
N SER A 104 -2.05 -1.01 -13.30
CA SER A 104 -1.25 -0.83 -12.09
C SER A 104 -0.77 0.61 -11.87
N LEU A 105 -0.98 1.52 -12.81
CA LEU A 105 -0.49 2.90 -12.74
C LEU A 105 -0.88 3.63 -11.45
N PRO A 106 -2.13 3.54 -10.95
CA PRO A 106 -2.48 4.18 -9.68
C PRO A 106 -1.65 3.66 -8.51
N LEU A 107 -1.41 2.35 -8.46
CA LEU A 107 -0.60 1.71 -7.42
C LEU A 107 0.88 2.09 -7.57
N ILE A 108 1.42 2.09 -8.78
CA ILE A 108 2.81 2.52 -9.07
C ILE A 108 3.02 3.97 -8.62
N LYS A 109 2.11 4.88 -8.98
CA LYS A 109 2.18 6.29 -8.55
C LYS A 109 2.12 6.41 -7.02
N ALA A 110 1.24 5.67 -6.38
CA ALA A 110 1.14 5.66 -4.92
C ALA A 110 2.42 5.17 -4.26
N GLN A 111 3.04 4.10 -4.77
CA GLN A 111 4.29 3.57 -4.25
C GLN A 111 5.46 4.54 -4.43
N LEU A 112 5.61 5.14 -5.60
CA LEU A 112 6.62 6.17 -5.86
C LEU A 112 6.46 7.34 -4.87
N LYS A 113 5.25 7.90 -4.76
CA LYS A 113 4.93 8.99 -3.83
C LYS A 113 5.19 8.60 -2.37
N ALA A 114 4.75 7.41 -1.96
CA ALA A 114 4.91 6.94 -0.59
C ALA A 114 6.38 6.72 -0.22
N LEU A 115 7.19 6.21 -1.13
CA LEU A 115 8.63 6.01 -0.90
C LEU A 115 9.38 7.34 -0.81
N ILE A 116 9.00 8.34 -1.60
CA ILE A 116 9.53 9.71 -1.48
C ILE A 116 9.13 10.30 -0.12
N ALA A 117 7.86 10.16 0.27
CA ALA A 117 7.38 10.61 1.58
C ALA A 117 8.14 9.97 2.74
N ARG A 118 8.46 8.68 2.63
CA ARG A 118 9.27 7.95 3.63
C ARG A 118 10.67 8.54 3.78
N ASP A 119 11.32 8.89 2.67
CA ASP A 119 12.67 9.47 2.70
C ASP A 119 12.67 10.89 3.27
N LEU A 120 11.69 11.71 2.86
CA LEU A 120 11.61 13.12 3.29
C LEU A 120 11.16 13.28 4.75
N PHE A 121 10.37 12.36 5.25
CA PHE A 121 9.76 12.45 6.58
C PHE A 121 10.02 11.17 7.39
N ASP A 122 9.13 10.17 7.27
CA ASP A 122 9.23 8.93 8.02
C ASP A 122 8.33 7.81 7.45
N MET A 123 8.36 6.65 8.11
CA MET A 123 7.53 5.50 7.74
C MET A 123 6.02 5.75 7.94
N SER A 124 5.64 6.65 8.84
CA SER A 124 4.24 7.03 9.05
C SER A 124 3.67 7.75 7.82
N ALA A 125 4.47 8.62 7.19
CA ALA A 125 4.11 9.28 5.94
C ALA A 125 3.89 8.27 4.80
N TYR A 126 4.73 7.23 4.71
CA TYR A 126 4.55 6.12 3.77
C TYR A 126 3.18 5.45 3.96
N PHE A 127 2.86 5.06 5.19
CA PHE A 127 1.61 4.37 5.47
C PHE A 127 0.38 5.27 5.29
N LYS A 128 0.45 6.57 5.57
CA LYS A 128 -0.64 7.51 5.26
C LYS A 128 -1.07 7.47 3.79
N ILE A 129 -0.10 7.27 2.87
CA ILE A 129 -0.38 7.17 1.44
C ILE A 129 -0.83 5.75 1.09
N MET A 130 -0.07 4.73 1.50
CA MET A 130 -0.32 3.34 1.08
C MET A 130 -1.59 2.73 1.68
N ASN A 131 -2.02 3.16 2.85
CA ASN A 131 -3.25 2.68 3.47
C ASN A 131 -4.51 3.03 2.67
N GLN A 132 -4.45 4.01 1.77
CA GLN A 132 -5.55 4.29 0.82
C GLN A 132 -5.76 3.14 -0.19
N TYR A 133 -4.72 2.34 -0.42
CA TYR A 133 -4.71 1.17 -1.31
C TYR A 133 -4.75 -0.16 -0.56
N ASN A 134 -4.93 -0.13 0.76
CA ASN A 134 -5.02 -1.32 1.60
C ASN A 134 -6.50 -1.59 1.94
N ASP A 135 -7.09 -2.56 1.24
CA ASP A 135 -8.52 -2.88 1.36
C ASP A 135 -8.89 -3.31 2.79
N SER A 136 -7.99 -4.03 3.47
CA SER A 136 -8.20 -4.42 4.87
C SER A 136 -8.22 -3.23 5.81
N TYR A 137 -7.34 -2.26 5.59
CA TYR A 137 -7.32 -1.01 6.37
C TYR A 137 -8.57 -0.17 6.12
N GLN A 138 -8.96 0.00 4.85
CA GLN A 138 -10.16 0.76 4.50
C GLN A 138 -11.42 0.13 5.08
N LYS A 139 -11.54 -1.19 5.00
CA LYS A 139 -12.68 -1.91 5.57
C LYS A 139 -12.69 -1.86 7.09
N ALA A 140 -11.53 -1.90 7.73
CA ALA A 140 -11.43 -1.74 9.19
C ALA A 140 -11.92 -0.36 9.64
N LEU A 141 -11.53 0.71 8.93
CA LEU A 141 -12.02 2.07 9.20
C LEU A 141 -13.54 2.17 9.05
N GLU A 142 -14.07 1.61 7.95
CA GLU A 142 -15.53 1.57 7.71
C GLU A 142 -16.25 0.88 8.87
N LEU A 143 -15.81 -0.33 9.24
CA LEU A 143 -16.46 -1.12 10.31
C LEU A 143 -16.38 -0.44 11.67
N ILE A 144 -15.24 0.17 12.02
CA ILE A 144 -15.11 0.92 13.29
C ILE A 144 -16.03 2.13 13.32
N GLY A 145 -16.26 2.77 12.16
CA GLY A 145 -17.22 3.88 12.03
C GLY A 145 -18.69 3.46 12.13
N MET A 146 -18.99 2.17 11.95
CA MET A 146 -20.34 1.58 12.00
C MET A 146 -20.53 0.77 13.28
N GLN A 147 -20.82 1.43 14.40
CA GLN A 147 -20.81 0.84 15.75
C GLN A 147 -21.65 -0.45 15.84
N GLU A 148 -22.85 -0.46 15.28
CA GLU A 148 -23.74 -1.62 15.33
C GLU A 148 -23.15 -2.84 14.59
N ALA A 149 -22.58 -2.63 13.40
CA ALA A 149 -21.93 -3.69 12.62
C ALA A 149 -20.70 -4.23 13.35
N TYR A 150 -19.90 -3.36 13.95
CA TYR A 150 -18.74 -3.74 14.76
C TYR A 150 -19.14 -4.57 15.97
N GLU A 151 -20.18 -4.14 16.73
CA GLU A 151 -20.69 -4.89 17.87
C GLU A 151 -21.28 -6.25 17.49
N GLN A 152 -21.94 -6.35 16.33
CA GLN A 152 -22.46 -7.63 15.82
C GLN A 152 -21.31 -8.61 15.52
N LEU A 153 -20.21 -8.14 14.89
CA LEU A 153 -19.02 -8.97 14.66
C LEU A 153 -18.42 -9.48 15.98
N LEU A 154 -18.40 -8.65 17.02
CA LEU A 154 -17.89 -9.04 18.33
C LEU A 154 -18.77 -10.04 19.09
N LYS A 155 -20.06 -10.14 18.77
CA LYS A 155 -20.96 -11.13 19.40
C LYS A 155 -20.73 -12.55 18.89
N GLY A 156 -20.07 -12.67 17.74
CA GLY A 156 -19.82 -13.94 17.08
C GLY A 156 -21.06 -14.48 16.33
N LYS A 157 -20.78 -15.35 15.36
CA LYS A 157 -21.82 -16.16 14.71
C LYS A 157 -22.20 -17.34 15.59
#